data_4ee84a68905382fb5205557e5741840a
#
_entry.id   4ee84a68905382fb5205557e5741840a
#
_cell.length_a   1.000
_cell.length_b   1.000
_cell.length_c   1.000
_cell.angle_alpha   90.00
_cell.angle_beta   90.00
_cell.angle_gamma   90.00
#
_symmetry.space_group_name_H-M   'P 1'
#
loop_
_entity.id
_entity.type
_entity.pdbx_description
1 polymer ?
#
loop_
_entity_poly.entity_id
_entity_poly.type
_entity_poly.pdbx_seq_one_letter_code
_entity_poly.pdbx_strand_id
1 'polypeptide(L)'
;MMAPYTDPLPAGGDGTASSLPLVPSPRLPGRADERPSLDDQPETVPFVKTDPEAFIRANTDVMSLPHVPEIRLHLASEAHDLWLKTEEELEEIGLPPPFWAFAWAGGQGLARHILDHPELVKGKRVIDFASGSGLVAIAAMKAGAASVLAVDIDPWTQTAIRLNSELNGVTVAFAAADIIGDARSADVYLAGDVFYDKAFADRLVPWFTALAERGAAVLVGDPGRAYCPRDRMQMLSTYQVPVTRALEDSEVKKTTVWRFPAYFPQSGSI
;
A
#
# COMPACT_ATOMS: atom_id res chain seq x y z
N MET A 1 -40.78 -22.07 39.64
CA MET A 1 -41.89 -22.35 38.74
C MET A 1 -42.30 -21.02 38.09
N MET A 2 -41.69 -20.66 37.00
CA MET A 2 -42.12 -19.54 36.13
C MET A 2 -41.58 -19.84 34.71
N ALA A 3 -42.47 -19.84 33.74
CA ALA A 3 -42.27 -20.26 32.35
C ALA A 3 -41.51 -19.19 31.54
N PRO A 4 -40.88 -19.57 30.40
CA PRO A 4 -40.15 -18.65 29.53
C PRO A 4 -41.10 -17.86 28.64
N TYR A 5 -40.79 -16.58 28.47
CA TYR A 5 -41.46 -15.65 27.58
C TYR A 5 -40.83 -15.77 26.19
N THR A 6 -41.64 -16.10 25.20
CA THR A 6 -41.29 -16.10 23.79
C THR A 6 -41.89 -14.86 23.12
N ASP A 7 -41.07 -13.97 22.58
CA ASP A 7 -41.50 -12.90 21.70
C ASP A 7 -41.21 -13.24 20.23
N PRO A 8 -42.11 -12.91 19.31
CA PRO A 8 -42.00 -13.25 17.89
C PRO A 8 -41.20 -12.22 17.12
N LEU A 9 -40.42 -12.70 16.12
CA LEU A 9 -39.72 -11.94 15.11
C LEU A 9 -40.66 -11.10 14.24
N PRO A 10 -40.33 -9.86 13.88
CA PRO A 10 -41.03 -9.14 12.83
C PRO A 10 -40.50 -9.56 11.44
N ALA A 11 -41.46 -9.74 10.54
CA ALA A 11 -41.27 -10.06 9.13
C ALA A 11 -40.79 -8.86 8.31
N GLY A 12 -39.93 -9.15 7.33
CA GLY A 12 -39.80 -8.56 5.97
C GLY A 12 -39.78 -7.04 5.85
N GLY A 13 -38.62 -6.51 5.49
CA GLY A 13 -38.48 -5.22 4.85
C GLY A 13 -37.51 -5.36 3.68
N ASP A 14 -38.04 -5.30 2.44
CA ASP A 14 -37.28 -5.22 1.19
C ASP A 14 -36.45 -3.94 1.19
N GLY A 15 -35.16 -4.04 1.48
CA GLY A 15 -34.18 -2.99 1.34
C GLY A 15 -33.41 -3.21 0.05
N THR A 16 -33.77 -2.50 -1.01
CA THR A 16 -32.97 -2.38 -2.22
C THR A 16 -31.61 -1.78 -1.86
N ALA A 17 -30.60 -2.63 -1.80
CA ALA A 17 -29.22 -2.21 -1.64
C ALA A 17 -28.79 -1.46 -2.92
N SER A 18 -28.64 -0.15 -2.82
CA SER A 18 -27.96 0.67 -3.81
C SER A 18 -26.48 0.27 -3.78
N SER A 19 -26.05 -0.48 -4.79
CA SER A 19 -24.65 -0.82 -5.01
C SER A 19 -23.90 0.42 -5.47
N LEU A 20 -23.06 0.97 -4.60
CA LEU A 20 -22.04 1.92 -4.99
C LEU A 20 -20.99 1.19 -5.86
N PRO A 21 -20.38 1.84 -6.86
CA PRO A 21 -19.40 1.20 -7.73
C PRO A 21 -18.17 0.78 -6.90
N LEU A 22 -17.89 -0.51 -6.92
CA LEU A 22 -16.63 -1.09 -6.47
C LEU A 22 -15.53 -0.52 -7.35
N VAL A 23 -14.50 0.05 -6.75
CA VAL A 23 -13.25 0.37 -7.44
C VAL A 23 -12.71 -0.94 -8.04
N PRO A 24 -12.64 -1.09 -9.37
CA PRO A 24 -12.18 -2.32 -9.98
C PRO A 24 -10.70 -2.53 -9.71
N SER A 25 -10.34 -3.74 -9.30
CA SER A 25 -8.95 -4.17 -9.18
C SER A 25 -8.27 -4.13 -10.55
N PRO A 26 -7.04 -3.62 -10.69
CA PRO A 26 -6.34 -3.59 -11.97
C PRO A 26 -6.10 -5.01 -12.47
N ARG A 27 -6.61 -5.33 -13.67
CA ARG A 27 -6.33 -6.59 -14.36
C ARG A 27 -4.96 -6.50 -15.01
N LEU A 28 -4.06 -7.40 -14.63
CA LEU A 28 -2.83 -7.61 -15.37
C LEU A 28 -3.14 -8.14 -16.79
N PRO A 29 -2.48 -7.64 -17.85
CA PRO A 29 -2.74 -8.06 -19.21
C PRO A 29 -2.38 -9.54 -19.40
N GLY A 30 -3.33 -10.32 -19.93
CA GLY A 30 -3.13 -11.70 -20.33
C GLY A 30 -2.17 -11.81 -21.51
N ARG A 31 -1.23 -12.75 -21.45
CA ARG A 31 -0.36 -13.15 -22.55
C ARG A 31 -1.20 -13.72 -23.69
N ALA A 32 -1.33 -12.99 -24.78
CA ALA A 32 -1.71 -13.55 -26.09
C ALA A 32 -0.43 -13.76 -26.91
N ASP A 33 -0.21 -15.02 -27.31
CA ASP A 33 0.87 -15.45 -28.20
C ASP A 33 0.46 -15.18 -29.66
N GLU A 34 0.54 -13.93 -30.10
CA GLU A 34 0.49 -13.58 -31.53
C GLU A 34 1.62 -12.62 -31.85
N ARG A 35 2.54 -13.07 -32.70
CA ARG A 35 3.63 -12.22 -33.24
C ARG A 35 3.03 -11.23 -34.25
N PRO A 36 3.14 -9.91 -34.02
CA PRO A 36 2.74 -8.96 -35.06
C PRO A 36 3.69 -8.97 -36.23
N SER A 37 3.14 -8.72 -37.44
CA SER A 37 3.91 -8.60 -38.69
C SER A 37 4.78 -7.35 -38.67
N LEU A 38 5.92 -7.38 -39.33
CA LEU A 38 6.97 -6.35 -39.36
C LEU A 38 6.56 -5.00 -40.00
N ASP A 39 5.32 -4.86 -40.47
CA ASP A 39 4.85 -3.65 -41.18
C ASP A 39 3.89 -2.76 -40.37
N ASP A 40 3.50 -3.16 -39.17
CA ASP A 40 2.72 -2.31 -38.25
C ASP A 40 3.68 -1.60 -37.27
N GLN A 41 4.31 -0.54 -37.73
CA GLN A 41 4.90 0.46 -36.83
C GLN A 41 3.76 1.29 -36.27
N PRO A 42 3.48 1.25 -34.97
CA PRO A 42 2.52 2.18 -34.38
C PRO A 42 3.07 3.60 -34.58
N GLU A 43 2.24 4.49 -35.12
CA GLU A 43 2.54 5.92 -35.15
C GLU A 43 2.96 6.33 -33.72
N THR A 44 4.19 6.81 -33.60
CA THR A 44 4.71 7.35 -32.34
C THR A 44 3.91 8.60 -32.02
N VAL A 45 2.86 8.43 -31.22
CA VAL A 45 2.20 9.56 -30.53
C VAL A 45 3.32 10.30 -29.79
N PRO A 46 3.52 11.61 -29.99
CA PRO A 46 4.58 12.33 -29.32
C PRO A 46 4.30 12.24 -27.80
N PHE A 47 5.14 11.50 -27.09
CA PHE A 47 5.15 11.43 -25.66
C PHE A 47 5.41 12.84 -25.15
N VAL A 48 4.38 13.56 -24.75
CA VAL A 48 4.54 14.80 -24.00
C VAL A 48 5.25 14.39 -22.72
N LYS A 49 6.55 14.64 -22.65
CA LYS A 49 7.36 14.43 -21.45
C LYS A 49 6.81 15.36 -20.37
N THR A 50 5.76 14.93 -19.70
CA THR A 50 5.27 15.61 -18.50
C THR A 50 6.39 15.50 -17.48
N ASP A 51 6.93 16.63 -17.03
CA ASP A 51 7.90 16.66 -15.96
C ASP A 51 7.23 16.13 -14.68
N PRO A 52 7.66 14.95 -14.14
CA PRO A 52 7.01 14.35 -12.99
C PRO A 52 6.98 15.27 -11.77
N GLU A 53 8.01 16.07 -11.55
CA GLU A 53 8.06 16.99 -10.41
C GLU A 53 7.05 18.12 -10.57
N ALA A 54 6.99 18.75 -11.73
CA ALA A 54 6.03 19.80 -12.01
C ALA A 54 4.58 19.26 -11.89
N PHE A 55 4.34 18.06 -12.37
CA PHE A 55 3.03 17.41 -12.27
C PHE A 55 2.64 17.13 -10.82
N ILE A 56 3.52 16.51 -10.02
CA ILE A 56 3.26 16.21 -8.61
C ILE A 56 2.95 17.50 -7.84
N ARG A 57 3.76 18.54 -8.01
CA ARG A 57 3.56 19.83 -7.34
C ARG A 57 2.26 20.53 -7.74
N ALA A 58 1.81 20.37 -8.99
CA ALA A 58 0.57 20.96 -9.48
C ALA A 58 -0.69 20.21 -9.04
N ASN A 59 -0.59 18.91 -8.72
CA ASN A 59 -1.72 18.03 -8.43
C ASN A 59 -1.74 17.52 -6.99
N THR A 60 -0.92 18.09 -6.10
CA THR A 60 -0.87 17.69 -4.68
C THR A 60 -0.65 18.91 -3.79
N ASP A 61 -1.10 18.81 -2.53
CA ASP A 61 -0.72 19.73 -1.46
C ASP A 61 0.27 19.07 -0.50
N VAL A 62 1.07 19.90 0.17
CA VAL A 62 1.91 19.42 1.28
C VAL A 62 1.04 19.28 2.53
N MET A 63 0.80 18.05 2.94
CA MET A 63 -0.08 17.72 4.05
C MET A 63 0.65 16.96 5.14
N SER A 64 0.21 17.17 6.40
CA SER A 64 0.53 16.29 7.54
C SER A 64 -0.67 15.41 7.83
N LEU A 65 -0.43 14.14 8.09
CA LEU A 65 -1.49 13.18 8.40
C LEU A 65 -1.81 13.24 9.90
N PRO A 66 -3.09 13.27 10.31
CA PRO A 66 -3.46 13.28 11.74
C PRO A 66 -2.86 12.11 12.52
N HIS A 67 -2.71 10.95 11.88
CA HIS A 67 -2.18 9.74 12.51
C HIS A 67 -0.64 9.71 12.59
N VAL A 68 0.03 10.44 11.71
CA VAL A 68 1.50 10.53 11.61
C VAL A 68 1.93 11.98 11.40
N PRO A 69 1.66 12.88 12.37
CA PRO A 69 1.86 14.33 12.21
C PRO A 69 3.34 14.73 12.05
N GLU A 70 4.26 13.84 12.39
CA GLU A 70 5.72 14.03 12.26
C GLU A 70 6.19 13.98 10.80
N ILE A 71 5.34 13.54 9.86
CA ILE A 71 5.69 13.36 8.45
C ILE A 71 4.79 14.25 7.59
N ARG A 72 5.41 14.98 6.66
CA ARG A 72 4.73 15.78 5.65
C ARG A 72 4.92 15.14 4.28
N LEU A 73 3.85 15.08 3.50
CA LEU A 73 3.86 14.47 2.18
C LEU A 73 3.14 15.35 1.16
N HIS A 74 3.57 15.25 -0.09
CA HIS A 74 2.79 15.67 -1.25
C HIS A 74 1.67 14.65 -1.47
N LEU A 75 0.42 15.05 -1.21
CA LEU A 75 -0.77 14.18 -1.34
C LEU A 75 -1.85 14.89 -2.14
N ALA A 76 -2.56 14.14 -2.97
CA ALA A 76 -3.77 14.59 -3.61
C ALA A 76 -4.92 14.64 -2.59
N SER A 77 -5.76 15.65 -2.71
CA SER A 77 -7.01 15.80 -1.98
C SER A 77 -8.19 15.82 -2.95
N GLU A 78 -9.41 15.81 -2.42
CA GLU A 78 -10.64 15.92 -3.22
C GLU A 78 -10.71 17.21 -4.07
N ALA A 79 -9.87 18.20 -3.77
CA ALA A 79 -9.76 19.44 -4.51
C ALA A 79 -8.91 19.33 -5.79
N HIS A 80 -8.20 18.21 -5.99
CA HIS A 80 -7.33 18.01 -7.14
C HIS A 80 -8.02 17.18 -8.22
N ASP A 81 -7.84 17.57 -9.48
CA ASP A 81 -8.36 16.82 -10.63
C ASP A 81 -7.86 15.37 -10.66
N LEU A 82 -6.66 15.12 -10.15
CA LEU A 82 -6.07 13.79 -10.05
C LEU A 82 -6.94 12.82 -9.22
N TRP A 83 -7.65 13.32 -8.23
CA TRP A 83 -8.59 12.55 -7.42
C TRP A 83 -9.85 12.13 -8.18
N LEU A 84 -10.28 12.98 -9.12
CA LEU A 84 -11.53 12.81 -9.86
C LEU A 84 -11.35 12.03 -11.17
N LYS A 85 -10.11 11.84 -11.63
CA LYS A 85 -9.81 11.16 -12.89
C LYS A 85 -10.10 9.67 -12.78
N THR A 86 -10.78 9.15 -13.78
CA THR A 86 -10.97 7.71 -13.98
C THR A 86 -9.65 7.03 -14.43
N GLU A 87 -9.56 5.71 -14.31
CA GLU A 87 -8.42 4.96 -14.84
C GLU A 87 -8.22 5.21 -16.34
N GLU A 88 -9.31 5.31 -17.12
CA GLU A 88 -9.29 5.61 -18.57
C GLU A 88 -8.69 6.98 -18.85
N GLU A 89 -9.11 8.03 -18.10
CA GLU A 89 -8.55 9.38 -18.25
C GLU A 89 -7.08 9.48 -17.83
N LEU A 90 -6.64 8.66 -16.88
CA LEU A 90 -5.24 8.57 -16.49
C LEU A 90 -4.42 7.84 -17.56
N GLU A 91 -4.95 6.76 -18.13
CA GLU A 91 -4.32 6.02 -19.22
C GLU A 91 -4.15 6.88 -20.48
N GLU A 92 -5.15 7.70 -20.84
CA GLU A 92 -5.08 8.66 -21.96
C GLU A 92 -3.91 9.64 -21.85
N ILE A 93 -3.52 10.03 -20.63
CA ILE A 93 -2.38 10.92 -20.36
C ILE A 93 -1.10 10.14 -20.02
N GLY A 94 -1.13 8.80 -20.15
CA GLY A 94 0.02 7.93 -19.91
C GLY A 94 0.41 7.77 -18.45
N LEU A 95 -0.53 7.98 -17.52
CA LEU A 95 -0.33 7.82 -16.08
C LEU A 95 -0.96 6.51 -15.60
N PRO A 96 -0.19 5.64 -14.93
CA PRO A 96 -0.78 4.54 -14.16
C PRO A 96 -1.58 5.11 -12.97
N PRO A 97 -2.47 4.32 -12.33
CA PRO A 97 -3.18 4.73 -11.12
C PRO A 97 -2.20 5.32 -10.10
N PRO A 98 -2.38 6.59 -9.66
CA PRO A 98 -1.36 7.31 -8.91
C PRO A 98 -1.39 6.95 -7.42
N PHE A 99 -1.11 5.69 -7.07
CA PHE A 99 -1.10 5.20 -5.69
C PHE A 99 -0.13 5.98 -4.79
N TRP A 100 0.93 6.57 -5.37
CA TRP A 100 1.88 7.44 -4.69
C TRP A 100 1.27 8.76 -4.18
N ALA A 101 0.16 9.18 -4.76
CA ALA A 101 -0.50 10.44 -4.39
C ALA A 101 -1.37 10.32 -3.12
N PHE A 102 -1.46 9.14 -2.51
CA PHE A 102 -2.35 8.88 -1.39
C PHE A 102 -1.62 8.23 -0.22
N ALA A 103 -2.07 8.56 1.01
CA ALA A 103 -1.58 7.93 2.23
C ALA A 103 -2.56 6.85 2.68
N TRP A 104 -2.38 5.64 2.17
CA TRP A 104 -3.23 4.49 2.45
C TRP A 104 -3.20 4.09 3.92
N ALA A 105 -4.34 3.64 4.45
CA ALA A 105 -4.51 3.37 5.87
C ALA A 105 -3.50 2.32 6.42
N GLY A 106 -3.18 1.29 5.62
CA GLY A 106 -2.17 0.29 5.99
C GLY A 106 -0.79 0.91 6.18
N GLY A 107 -0.39 1.79 5.26
CA GLY A 107 0.87 2.52 5.36
C GLY A 107 0.91 3.46 6.57
N GLN A 108 -0.18 4.18 6.86
CA GLN A 108 -0.26 5.07 8.03
C GLN A 108 -0.12 4.31 9.36
N GLY A 109 -0.84 3.18 9.51
CA GLY A 109 -0.75 2.35 10.71
C GLY A 109 0.65 1.76 10.90
N LEU A 110 1.29 1.30 9.82
CA LEU A 110 2.65 0.78 9.87
C LEU A 110 3.68 1.88 10.20
N ALA A 111 3.57 3.06 9.57
CA ALA A 111 4.44 4.21 9.85
C ALA A 111 4.35 4.64 11.31
N ARG A 112 3.13 4.73 11.88
CA ARG A 112 2.93 5.03 13.30
C ARG A 112 3.61 3.97 14.17
N HIS A 113 3.40 2.70 13.85
CA HIS A 113 4.00 1.60 14.61
C HIS A 113 5.54 1.67 14.63
N ILE A 114 6.16 1.96 13.50
CA ILE A 114 7.61 2.10 13.39
C ILE A 114 8.13 3.30 14.18
N LEU A 115 7.42 4.43 14.18
CA LEU A 115 7.80 5.61 14.96
C LEU A 115 7.66 5.38 16.48
N ASP A 116 6.64 4.62 16.90
CA ASP A 116 6.43 4.25 18.30
C ASP A 116 7.39 3.15 18.79
N HIS A 117 7.92 2.33 17.87
CA HIS A 117 8.79 1.19 18.14
C HIS A 117 10.09 1.27 17.31
N PRO A 118 10.92 2.30 17.51
CA PRO A 118 12.11 2.53 16.67
C PRO A 118 13.12 1.37 16.71
N GLU A 119 13.14 0.56 17.75
CA GLU A 119 13.99 -0.63 17.89
C GLU A 119 13.75 -1.66 16.77
N LEU A 120 12.59 -1.62 16.13
CA LEU A 120 12.27 -2.51 15.00
C LEU A 120 13.16 -2.23 13.78
N VAL A 121 13.57 -0.98 13.58
CA VAL A 121 14.33 -0.53 12.39
C VAL A 121 15.66 0.14 12.71
N LYS A 122 15.88 0.60 13.94
CA LYS A 122 17.07 1.38 14.32
C LYS A 122 18.36 0.63 14.03
N GLY A 123 19.24 1.27 13.25
CA GLY A 123 20.52 0.71 12.84
C GLY A 123 20.43 -0.44 11.82
N LYS A 124 19.25 -0.72 11.27
CA LYS A 124 19.02 -1.82 10.32
C LYS A 124 18.90 -1.33 8.89
N ARG A 125 19.16 -2.24 7.94
CA ARG A 125 18.88 -2.04 6.52
C ARG A 125 17.44 -2.42 6.26
N VAL A 126 16.66 -1.50 5.71
CA VAL A 126 15.22 -1.63 5.52
C VAL A 126 14.88 -1.60 4.04
N ILE A 127 13.96 -2.45 3.61
CA ILE A 127 13.27 -2.33 2.33
C ILE A 127 11.82 -1.97 2.63
N ASP A 128 11.35 -0.86 2.03
CA ASP A 128 9.93 -0.49 1.98
C ASP A 128 9.38 -0.92 0.62
N PHE A 129 8.57 -1.96 0.61
CA PHE A 129 8.04 -2.62 -0.58
C PHE A 129 6.66 -2.06 -0.95
N ALA A 130 6.43 -1.79 -2.24
CA ALA A 130 5.26 -1.08 -2.77
C ALA A 130 5.07 0.25 -2.03
N SER A 131 6.12 1.06 -2.06
CA SER A 131 6.36 2.19 -1.16
C SER A 131 5.40 3.37 -1.40
N GLY A 132 4.84 3.52 -2.61
CA GLY A 132 3.89 4.58 -2.98
C GLY A 132 4.40 5.98 -2.63
N SER A 133 3.76 6.66 -1.69
CA SER A 133 4.17 8.00 -1.24
C SER A 133 5.51 8.06 -0.50
N GLY A 134 6.09 6.91 -0.12
CA GLY A 134 7.30 6.83 0.71
C GLY A 134 7.04 7.05 2.21
N LEU A 135 5.79 7.08 2.65
CA LEU A 135 5.43 7.31 4.05
C LEU A 135 6.17 6.38 5.01
N VAL A 136 6.16 5.08 4.73
CA VAL A 136 6.75 4.05 5.60
C VAL A 136 8.27 4.12 5.55
N ALA A 137 8.86 4.35 4.36
CA ALA A 137 10.30 4.57 4.18
C ALA A 137 10.80 5.76 5.01
N ILE A 138 10.07 6.89 4.94
CA ILE A 138 10.39 8.11 5.70
C ILE A 138 10.27 7.86 7.21
N ALA A 139 9.21 7.16 7.65
CA ALA A 139 9.04 6.76 9.05
C ALA A 139 10.23 5.91 9.53
N ALA A 140 10.68 4.94 8.75
CA ALA A 140 11.83 4.10 9.08
C ALA A 140 13.13 4.91 9.20
N MET A 141 13.38 5.87 8.28
CA MET A 141 14.54 6.77 8.39
C MET A 141 14.47 7.64 9.65
N LYS A 142 13.31 8.24 9.94
CA LYS A 142 13.11 9.04 11.17
C LYS A 142 13.27 8.21 12.45
N ALA A 143 12.91 6.93 12.42
CA ALA A 143 13.10 5.99 13.51
C ALA A 143 14.56 5.48 13.63
N GLY A 144 15.46 5.94 12.76
CA GLY A 144 16.90 5.66 12.86
C GLY A 144 17.37 4.42 12.11
N ALA A 145 16.71 4.00 11.05
CA ALA A 145 17.21 2.98 10.14
C ALA A 145 18.60 3.38 9.60
N ALA A 146 19.50 2.41 9.43
CA ALA A 146 20.82 2.66 8.85
C ALA A 146 20.72 3.04 7.37
N SER A 147 19.79 2.44 6.65
CA SER A 147 19.44 2.76 5.27
C SER A 147 18.05 2.27 4.95
N VAL A 148 17.38 2.95 4.03
CA VAL A 148 16.08 2.51 3.48
C VAL A 148 16.16 2.49 1.96
N LEU A 149 15.77 1.38 1.36
CA LEU A 149 15.49 1.25 -0.06
C LEU A 149 13.97 1.15 -0.24
N ALA A 150 13.37 2.19 -0.79
CA ALA A 150 11.99 2.16 -1.25
C ALA A 150 11.92 1.47 -2.62
N VAL A 151 10.98 0.56 -2.78
CA VAL A 151 10.81 -0.20 -4.02
C VAL A 151 9.37 -0.09 -4.48
N ASP A 152 9.19 0.28 -5.72
CA ASP A 152 7.87 0.32 -6.38
C ASP A 152 8.02 0.00 -7.86
N ILE A 153 6.96 -0.47 -8.50
CA ILE A 153 6.94 -0.70 -9.96
C ILE A 153 6.61 0.56 -10.74
N ASP A 154 5.93 1.53 -10.10
CA ASP A 154 5.57 2.79 -10.73
C ASP A 154 6.77 3.76 -10.72
N PRO A 155 7.29 4.18 -11.89
CA PRO A 155 8.42 5.11 -11.96
C PRO A 155 8.11 6.51 -11.40
N TRP A 156 6.86 6.94 -11.34
CA TRP A 156 6.44 8.22 -10.75
C TRP A 156 6.71 8.28 -9.24
N THR A 157 6.63 7.13 -8.58
CA THR A 157 6.96 6.95 -7.18
C THR A 157 8.36 7.45 -6.83
N GLN A 158 9.34 7.32 -7.74
CA GLN A 158 10.68 7.85 -7.52
C GLN A 158 10.68 9.35 -7.21
N THR A 159 9.95 10.12 -8.02
CA THR A 159 9.88 11.58 -7.83
C THR A 159 9.08 11.93 -6.58
N ALA A 160 7.97 11.24 -6.32
CA ALA A 160 7.16 11.45 -5.12
C ALA A 160 7.97 11.20 -3.84
N ILE A 161 8.70 10.08 -3.76
CA ILE A 161 9.55 9.73 -2.61
C ILE A 161 10.68 10.74 -2.44
N ARG A 162 11.32 11.20 -3.52
CA ARG A 162 12.38 12.22 -3.44
C ARG A 162 11.84 13.52 -2.82
N LEU A 163 10.72 14.03 -3.36
CA LEU A 163 10.10 15.26 -2.86
C LEU A 163 9.66 15.12 -1.39
N ASN A 164 9.03 14.00 -1.06
CA ASN A 164 8.59 13.72 0.31
C ASN A 164 9.76 13.53 1.28
N SER A 165 10.85 12.92 0.84
CA SER A 165 12.08 12.77 1.63
C SER A 165 12.73 14.12 1.92
N GLU A 166 12.80 15.01 0.92
CA GLU A 166 13.30 16.39 1.06
C GLU A 166 12.47 17.18 2.09
N LEU A 167 11.14 17.10 2.03
CA LEU A 167 10.24 17.74 3.01
C LEU A 167 10.48 17.30 4.46
N ASN A 168 10.98 16.08 4.64
CA ASN A 168 11.18 15.48 5.95
C ASN A 168 12.67 15.46 6.39
N GLY A 169 13.59 15.99 5.57
CA GLY A 169 15.00 16.04 5.88
C GLY A 169 15.66 14.66 6.00
N VAL A 170 15.19 13.66 5.26
CA VAL A 170 15.74 12.31 5.22
C VAL A 170 16.18 11.94 3.80
N THR A 171 17.02 10.90 3.69
CA THR A 171 17.45 10.35 2.41
C THR A 171 16.94 8.92 2.27
N VAL A 172 16.15 8.65 1.23
CA VAL A 172 15.63 7.33 0.89
C VAL A 172 16.14 6.97 -0.50
N ALA A 173 16.77 5.79 -0.62
CA ALA A 173 17.12 5.24 -1.93
C ALA A 173 15.87 4.65 -2.60
N PHE A 174 15.81 4.66 -3.94
CA PHE A 174 14.68 4.14 -4.70
C PHE A 174 15.11 3.14 -5.77
N ALA A 175 14.29 2.14 -6.02
CA ALA A 175 14.41 1.22 -7.15
C ALA A 175 13.04 0.98 -7.79
N ALA A 176 12.93 1.30 -9.10
CA ALA A 176 11.77 0.95 -9.91
C ALA A 176 11.89 -0.51 -10.35
N ALA A 177 11.33 -1.45 -9.59
CA ALA A 177 11.49 -2.87 -9.85
C ALA A 177 10.40 -3.73 -9.19
N ASP A 178 9.98 -4.82 -9.84
CA ASP A 178 9.32 -5.94 -9.16
C ASP A 178 10.40 -6.83 -8.54
N ILE A 179 10.43 -6.88 -7.22
CA ILE A 179 11.41 -7.66 -6.45
C ILE A 179 10.82 -8.93 -5.80
N ILE A 180 9.56 -9.28 -6.15
CA ILE A 180 8.94 -10.49 -5.60
C ILE A 180 9.72 -11.72 -6.05
N GLY A 181 10.16 -12.51 -5.08
CA GLY A 181 11.02 -13.68 -5.31
C GLY A 181 12.52 -13.38 -5.18
N ASP A 182 12.95 -12.10 -5.17
CA ASP A 182 14.33 -11.74 -4.92
C ASP A 182 14.72 -12.05 -3.46
N ALA A 183 15.98 -12.44 -3.30
CA ALA A 183 16.61 -12.64 -2.00
C ALA A 183 17.52 -11.46 -1.63
N ARG A 184 17.09 -10.22 -1.87
CA ARG A 184 17.86 -9.04 -1.49
C ARG A 184 18.14 -9.05 0.01
N SER A 185 19.36 -8.67 0.38
CA SER A 185 19.77 -8.70 1.77
C SER A 185 19.31 -7.43 2.48
N ALA A 186 18.23 -7.53 3.24
CA ALA A 186 17.79 -6.51 4.19
C ALA A 186 17.46 -7.17 5.53
N ASP A 187 17.53 -6.40 6.59
CA ASP A 187 17.25 -6.88 7.95
C ASP A 187 15.74 -6.80 8.24
N VAL A 188 15.05 -5.83 7.58
CA VAL A 188 13.62 -5.57 7.73
C VAL A 188 12.98 -5.29 6.37
N TYR A 189 11.82 -5.90 6.13
CA TYR A 189 10.92 -5.61 5.04
C TYR A 189 9.62 -5.01 5.60
N LEU A 190 9.22 -3.88 5.04
CA LEU A 190 8.00 -3.17 5.40
C LEU A 190 7.08 -3.15 4.18
N ALA A 191 5.78 -3.32 4.38
CA ALA A 191 4.79 -3.21 3.31
C ALA A 191 3.47 -2.65 3.86
N GLY A 192 3.00 -1.56 3.30
CA GLY A 192 1.74 -0.93 3.69
C GLY A 192 0.65 -1.20 2.64
N ASP A 193 -0.49 -1.78 3.06
CA ASP A 193 -1.70 -1.87 2.24
C ASP A 193 -1.56 -2.71 0.95
N VAL A 194 -0.91 -3.88 1.02
CA VAL A 194 -0.54 -4.69 -0.17
C VAL A 194 -1.48 -5.87 -0.47
N PHE A 195 -2.51 -6.13 0.34
CA PHE A 195 -3.39 -7.30 0.17
C PHE A 195 -4.75 -6.99 -0.45
N TYR A 196 -4.81 -6.03 -1.37
CA TYR A 196 -6.02 -5.58 -2.05
C TYR A 196 -6.39 -6.40 -3.29
N ASP A 197 -5.42 -7.07 -3.91
CA ASP A 197 -5.61 -7.93 -5.09
C ASP A 197 -5.21 -9.38 -4.80
N LYS A 198 -6.00 -10.33 -5.32
CA LYS A 198 -5.78 -11.76 -5.05
C LYS A 198 -4.51 -12.31 -5.69
N ALA A 199 -4.28 -12.01 -6.97
CA ALA A 199 -3.12 -12.53 -7.69
C ALA A 199 -1.82 -11.97 -7.12
N PHE A 200 -1.86 -10.71 -6.70
CA PHE A 200 -0.74 -10.06 -6.01
C PHE A 200 -0.49 -10.70 -4.64
N ALA A 201 -1.53 -10.89 -3.81
CA ALA A 201 -1.42 -11.56 -2.52
C ALA A 201 -0.88 -13.00 -2.65
N ASP A 202 -1.33 -13.77 -3.66
CA ASP A 202 -0.86 -15.13 -3.93
C ASP A 202 0.66 -15.20 -4.23
N ARG A 203 1.25 -14.11 -4.77
CA ARG A 203 2.70 -13.98 -4.98
C ARG A 203 3.44 -13.50 -3.72
N LEU A 204 2.83 -12.57 -2.98
CA LEU A 204 3.44 -11.95 -1.80
C LEU A 204 3.59 -12.91 -0.63
N VAL A 205 2.54 -13.67 -0.32
CA VAL A 205 2.51 -14.51 0.89
C VAL A 205 3.66 -15.52 0.92
N PRO A 206 3.93 -16.32 -0.15
CA PRO A 206 5.09 -17.23 -0.15
C PRO A 206 6.42 -16.48 -0.06
N TRP A 207 6.55 -15.34 -0.73
CA TRP A 207 7.78 -14.55 -0.71
C TRP A 207 8.07 -13.98 0.67
N PHE A 208 7.09 -13.34 1.33
CA PHE A 208 7.23 -12.82 2.69
C PHE A 208 7.52 -13.92 3.71
N THR A 209 6.89 -15.08 3.56
CA THR A 209 7.19 -16.25 4.38
C THR A 209 8.65 -16.66 4.22
N ALA A 210 9.14 -16.82 2.99
CA ALA A 210 10.52 -17.19 2.72
C ALA A 210 11.54 -16.15 3.23
N LEU A 211 11.22 -14.86 3.18
CA LEU A 211 12.07 -13.81 3.79
C LEU A 211 12.14 -13.95 5.31
N ALA A 212 11.00 -14.18 5.96
CA ALA A 212 10.92 -14.37 7.41
C ALA A 212 11.69 -15.64 7.86
N GLU A 213 11.57 -16.75 7.14
CA GLU A 213 12.32 -18.00 7.38
C GLU A 213 13.83 -17.82 7.24
N ARG A 214 14.28 -16.88 6.41
CA ARG A 214 15.70 -16.49 6.26
C ARG A 214 16.18 -15.53 7.35
N GLY A 215 15.31 -15.15 8.29
CA GLY A 215 15.64 -14.31 9.43
C GLY A 215 15.39 -12.82 9.26
N ALA A 216 14.82 -12.38 8.13
CA ALA A 216 14.39 -10.99 7.98
C ALA A 216 13.12 -10.73 8.81
N ALA A 217 13.00 -9.54 9.41
CA ALA A 217 11.74 -9.10 9.98
C ALA A 217 10.82 -8.60 8.86
N VAL A 218 9.66 -9.22 8.66
CA VAL A 218 8.67 -8.80 7.67
C VAL A 218 7.45 -8.26 8.39
N LEU A 219 7.18 -6.96 8.25
CA LEU A 219 6.08 -6.24 8.90
C LEU A 219 5.13 -5.68 7.85
N VAL A 220 3.83 -5.87 8.07
CA VAL A 220 2.79 -5.40 7.14
C VAL A 220 1.73 -4.62 7.90
N GLY A 221 1.34 -3.45 7.36
CA GLY A 221 0.17 -2.70 7.81
C GLY A 221 -1.01 -2.99 6.89
N ASP A 222 -2.14 -3.41 7.45
CA ASP A 222 -3.32 -3.79 6.68
C ASP A 222 -4.62 -3.28 7.33
N PRO A 223 -5.50 -2.56 6.59
CA PRO A 223 -6.76 -2.04 7.10
C PRO A 223 -7.92 -3.04 7.03
N GLY A 224 -7.63 -4.30 6.80
CA GLY A 224 -8.62 -5.35 6.69
C GLY A 224 -8.96 -5.74 5.26
N ARG A 225 -7.99 -5.65 4.33
CA ARG A 225 -8.15 -6.03 2.93
C ARG A 225 -8.61 -7.49 2.79
N ALA A 226 -9.31 -7.78 1.70
CA ALA A 226 -9.97 -9.07 1.47
C ALA A 226 -9.00 -10.26 1.43
N TYR A 227 -7.77 -10.05 0.97
CA TYR A 227 -6.78 -11.10 0.76
C TYR A 227 -5.65 -11.11 1.80
N CYS A 228 -5.84 -10.37 2.92
CA CYS A 228 -4.88 -10.37 4.03
C CYS A 228 -4.82 -11.74 4.71
N PRO A 229 -3.65 -12.42 4.75
CA PRO A 229 -3.49 -13.77 5.28
C PRO A 229 -3.34 -13.77 6.81
N ARG A 230 -4.38 -13.33 7.52
CA ARG A 230 -4.37 -13.10 8.98
C ARG A 230 -4.04 -14.34 9.79
N ASP A 231 -4.39 -15.53 9.28
CA ASP A 231 -4.11 -16.83 9.87
C ASP A 231 -2.63 -17.25 9.78
N ARG A 232 -1.85 -16.55 8.93
CA ARG A 232 -0.42 -16.79 8.70
C ARG A 232 0.50 -15.74 9.32
N MET A 233 -0.05 -14.80 10.08
CA MET A 233 0.70 -13.70 10.64
C MET A 233 0.44 -13.54 12.14
N GLN A 234 1.39 -12.97 12.83
CA GLN A 234 1.26 -12.54 14.21
C GLN A 234 0.80 -11.10 14.24
N MET A 235 -0.30 -10.82 14.95
CA MET A 235 -0.75 -9.46 15.23
C MET A 235 0.21 -8.80 16.22
N LEU A 236 0.70 -7.59 15.89
CA LEU A 236 1.54 -6.78 16.77
C LEU A 236 0.74 -5.68 17.45
N SER A 237 0.02 -4.88 16.67
CA SER A 237 -0.74 -3.73 17.15
C SER A 237 -1.93 -3.44 16.26
N THR A 238 -2.89 -2.67 16.77
CA THR A 238 -4.04 -2.17 16.02
C THR A 238 -4.21 -0.69 16.26
N TYR A 239 -4.48 0.06 15.18
CA TYR A 239 -4.64 1.51 15.18
C TYR A 239 -6.00 1.89 14.58
N GLN A 240 -6.56 3.00 15.07
CA GLN A 240 -7.71 3.66 14.45
C GLN A 240 -7.16 4.79 13.58
N VAL A 241 -7.08 4.57 12.28
CA VAL A 241 -6.47 5.49 11.33
C VAL A 241 -7.55 6.39 10.73
N PRO A 242 -7.51 7.71 10.97
CA PRO A 242 -8.38 8.65 10.28
C PRO A 242 -8.08 8.65 8.79
N VAL A 243 -9.11 8.54 7.97
CA VAL A 243 -9.04 8.56 6.50
C VAL A 243 -10.18 9.40 5.94
N THR A 244 -10.12 9.74 4.67
CA THR A 244 -11.24 10.42 4.00
C THR A 244 -12.19 9.39 3.40
N ARG A 245 -13.49 9.66 3.44
CA ARG A 245 -14.51 8.77 2.84
C ARG A 245 -14.35 8.59 1.34
N ALA A 246 -13.73 9.55 0.69
CA ALA A 246 -13.49 9.47 -0.74
C ALA A 246 -12.34 8.49 -1.09
N LEU A 247 -11.34 8.33 -0.20
CA LEU A 247 -10.24 7.37 -0.38
C LEU A 247 -10.62 5.97 0.11
N GLU A 248 -11.37 5.92 1.21
CA GLU A 248 -11.76 4.68 1.87
C GLU A 248 -13.27 4.75 2.15
N ASP A 249 -13.95 3.63 2.30
CA ASP A 249 -15.41 3.53 2.54
C ASP A 249 -15.85 4.03 3.93
N SER A 250 -14.95 4.57 4.74
CA SER A 250 -15.21 5.05 6.11
C SER A 250 -14.31 6.24 6.47
N GLU A 251 -14.62 6.93 7.57
CA GLU A 251 -13.80 8.04 8.11
C GLU A 251 -12.66 7.55 9.01
N VAL A 252 -12.74 6.29 9.47
CA VAL A 252 -11.73 5.66 10.31
C VAL A 252 -11.57 4.21 9.89
N LYS A 253 -10.35 3.80 9.60
CA LYS A 253 -9.99 2.41 9.33
C LYS A 253 -9.30 1.78 10.53
N LYS A 254 -9.80 0.63 10.93
CA LYS A 254 -9.09 -0.24 11.88
C LYS A 254 -7.94 -0.93 11.16
N THR A 255 -6.75 -0.39 11.33
CA THR A 255 -5.53 -0.90 10.71
C THR A 255 -4.76 -1.76 11.69
N THR A 256 -4.38 -2.95 11.28
CA THR A 256 -3.58 -3.88 12.09
C THR A 256 -2.17 -3.99 11.52
N VAL A 257 -1.17 -3.92 12.38
CA VAL A 257 0.22 -4.23 12.02
C VAL A 257 0.48 -5.69 12.34
N TRP A 258 0.96 -6.40 11.32
CA TRP A 258 1.22 -7.83 11.33
C TRP A 258 2.70 -8.11 11.13
N ARG A 259 3.15 -9.26 11.62
CA ARG A 259 4.48 -9.81 11.38
C ARG A 259 4.37 -11.21 10.79
N PHE A 260 5.10 -11.48 9.72
CA PHE A 260 5.33 -12.85 9.27
C PHE A 260 6.30 -13.52 10.24
N PRO A 261 5.92 -14.65 10.87
CA PRO A 261 6.79 -15.37 11.78
C PRO A 261 7.88 -16.13 11.02
N ALA A 262 9.06 -16.26 11.61
CA ALA A 262 10.14 -17.08 11.05
C ALA A 262 9.79 -18.58 11.02
N TYR A 263 8.86 -19.03 11.85
CA TYR A 263 8.37 -20.41 11.90
C TYR A 263 6.87 -20.38 12.23
N PHE A 264 6.08 -21.02 11.40
CA PHE A 264 4.68 -21.33 11.69
C PHE A 264 4.62 -22.79 12.15
N PRO A 265 4.24 -23.10 13.41
CA PRO A 265 3.97 -24.47 13.78
C PRO A 265 2.84 -24.96 12.87
N GLN A 266 3.13 -25.93 12.01
CA GLN A 266 2.09 -26.65 11.28
C GLN A 266 1.14 -27.18 12.35
N SER A 267 -0.13 -26.79 12.31
CA SER A 267 -1.17 -27.35 13.16
C SER A 267 -1.13 -28.87 12.90
N GLY A 268 -0.55 -29.59 13.86
CA GLY A 268 -0.39 -31.03 13.80
C GLY A 268 -1.76 -31.64 13.59
N SER A 269 -1.86 -32.47 12.57
CA SER A 269 -2.95 -33.42 12.43
C SER A 269 -2.97 -34.25 13.71
N ILE A 270 -4.03 -34.04 14.53
CA ILE A 270 -4.41 -34.96 15.60
C ILE A 270 -5.35 -36.00 15.00
#